data_d1510f7f8a2869743954a45644afdadb
#
_entry.id   d1510f7f8a2869743954a45644afdadb
#
_cell.length_a   1.000
_cell.length_b   1.000
_cell.length_c   1.000
_cell.angle_alpha   90.00
_cell.angle_beta   90.00
_cell.angle_gamma   90.00
#
_symmetry.space_group_name_H-M   'P 1'
#
loop_
_entity.id
_entity.type
_entity.pdbx_description
1 polymer ?
#
loop_
_entity_poly.entity_id
_entity_poly.type
_entity_poly.pdbx_seq_one_letter_code
_entity_poly.pdbx_strand_id
1 'polypeptide(L)'
;MRDIQEAIAKIEKYAVRGKQVFENDELIQIWIIHYLQIIGEASASMSDALIIQHPQVPWQDIADFRNILVHEYFRVDTDIVWSIVERELPELKRNIERILQELE
;
A
#
# COMPACT_ATOMS: atom_id res chain seq x y z
N MET A 1 -1.56 9.07 8.76
CA MET A 1 -1.01 9.40 7.42
C MET A 1 0.50 9.17 7.30
N ARG A 2 1.27 9.53 8.31
CA ARG A 2 2.72 9.29 8.24
C ARG A 2 3.09 7.82 8.22
N ASP A 3 2.31 6.98 8.87
CA ASP A 3 2.49 5.53 8.83
C ASP A 3 2.29 4.96 7.42
N ILE A 4 1.35 5.51 6.65
CA ILE A 4 1.17 5.14 5.24
C ILE A 4 2.39 5.59 4.42
N GLN A 5 2.84 6.82 4.63
CA GLN A 5 4.03 7.35 3.94
C GLN A 5 5.26 6.50 4.22
N GLU A 6 5.47 6.14 5.48
CA GLU A 6 6.58 5.30 5.88
C GLU A 6 6.49 3.90 5.25
N ALA A 7 5.29 3.30 5.25
CA ALA A 7 5.09 1.99 4.65
C ALA A 7 5.38 2.02 3.14
N ILE A 8 4.97 3.07 2.44
CA ILE A 8 5.28 3.23 1.02
C ILE A 8 6.80 3.28 0.81
N ALA A 9 7.52 4.04 1.63
CA ALA A 9 8.98 4.14 1.53
C ALA A 9 9.65 2.78 1.76
N LYS A 10 9.14 2.00 2.71
CA LYS A 10 9.64 0.65 2.97
C LYS A 10 9.44 -0.30 1.79
N ILE A 11 8.29 -0.19 1.12
CA ILE A 11 8.02 -0.98 -0.08
C ILE A 11 8.97 -0.56 -1.21
N GLU A 12 9.13 0.74 -1.43
CA GLU A 12 9.98 1.26 -2.49
C GLU A 12 11.43 0.83 -2.35
N LYS A 13 11.89 0.66 -1.12
CA LYS A 13 13.27 0.24 -0.84
C LYS A 13 13.66 -1.02 -1.61
N TYR A 14 12.74 -1.97 -1.74
CA TYR A 14 12.99 -3.22 -2.46
C TYR A 14 12.32 -3.28 -3.84
N ALA A 15 11.25 -2.52 -4.05
CA ALA A 15 10.57 -2.49 -5.33
C ALA A 15 11.46 -1.94 -6.45
N VAL A 16 12.41 -1.06 -6.12
CA VAL A 16 13.37 -0.52 -7.09
C VAL A 16 14.24 -1.60 -7.73
N ARG A 17 14.33 -2.78 -7.11
CA ARG A 17 15.10 -3.91 -7.64
C ARG A 17 14.39 -4.61 -8.81
N GLY A 18 13.12 -4.28 -9.04
CA GLY A 18 12.37 -4.74 -10.18
C GLY A 18 11.53 -6.00 -9.95
N LYS A 19 10.66 -6.27 -10.92
CA LYS A 19 9.70 -7.38 -10.88
C LYS A 19 10.38 -8.74 -10.76
N GLN A 20 11.46 -8.93 -11.53
CA GLN A 20 12.15 -10.23 -11.57
C GLN A 20 12.73 -10.60 -10.20
N VAL A 21 13.33 -9.64 -9.51
CA VAL A 21 13.85 -9.85 -8.16
C VAL A 21 12.72 -10.16 -7.20
N PHE A 22 11.61 -9.41 -7.28
CA PHE A 22 10.43 -9.64 -6.46
C PHE A 22 9.87 -11.05 -6.65
N GLU A 23 9.76 -11.52 -7.88
CA GLU A 23 9.19 -12.84 -8.20
C GLU A 23 10.06 -13.99 -7.69
N ASN A 24 11.36 -13.77 -7.53
CA ASN A 24 12.31 -14.80 -7.16
C ASN A 24 12.81 -14.71 -5.71
N ASP A 25 12.35 -13.73 -4.94
CA ASP A 25 12.80 -13.53 -3.56
C ASP A 25 11.61 -13.51 -2.60
N GLU A 26 11.42 -14.62 -1.90
CA GLU A 26 10.34 -14.79 -0.95
C GLU A 26 10.39 -13.75 0.19
N LEU A 27 11.58 -13.39 0.64
CA LEU A 27 11.73 -12.39 1.71
C LEU A 27 11.24 -11.02 1.28
N ILE A 28 11.52 -10.64 0.03
CA ILE A 28 11.03 -9.38 -0.53
C ILE A 28 9.51 -9.42 -0.70
N GLN A 29 8.95 -10.55 -1.13
CA GLN A 29 7.49 -10.72 -1.22
C GLN A 29 6.84 -10.52 0.14
N ILE A 30 7.36 -11.17 1.17
CA ILE A 30 6.85 -11.05 2.55
C ILE A 30 6.94 -9.60 3.03
N TRP A 31 8.06 -8.93 2.79
CA TRP A 31 8.28 -7.54 3.16
C TRP A 31 7.23 -6.62 2.52
N ILE A 32 7.06 -6.73 1.22
CA ILE A 32 6.12 -5.86 0.49
C ILE A 32 4.68 -6.13 0.93
N ILE A 33 4.29 -7.41 1.05
CA ILE A 33 2.94 -7.77 1.49
C ILE A 33 2.68 -7.25 2.91
N HIS A 34 3.65 -7.37 3.80
CA HIS A 34 3.54 -6.85 5.17
C HIS A 34 3.23 -5.35 5.19
N TYR A 35 3.95 -4.56 4.40
CA TYR A 35 3.73 -3.12 4.38
C TYR A 35 2.46 -2.73 3.62
N LEU A 36 2.03 -3.52 2.64
CA LEU A 36 0.71 -3.32 2.04
C LEU A 36 -0.42 -3.56 3.06
N GLN A 37 -0.26 -4.53 3.95
CA GLN A 37 -1.20 -4.75 5.05
C GLN A 37 -1.26 -3.55 5.99
N ILE A 38 -0.11 -2.97 6.32
CA ILE A 38 -0.04 -1.77 7.16
C ILE A 38 -0.78 -0.61 6.52
N ILE A 39 -0.60 -0.41 5.21
CA ILE A 39 -1.33 0.63 4.47
C ILE A 39 -2.83 0.38 4.55
N GLY A 40 -3.25 -0.86 4.37
CA GLY A 40 -4.66 -1.23 4.46
C GLY A 40 -5.25 -1.01 5.86
N GLU A 41 -4.52 -1.37 6.90
CA GLU A 41 -4.96 -1.14 8.28
C GLU A 41 -5.08 0.34 8.60
N ALA A 42 -4.11 1.14 8.17
CA ALA A 42 -4.16 2.58 8.36
C ALA A 42 -5.34 3.20 7.62
N SER A 43 -5.63 2.73 6.40
CA SER A 43 -6.76 3.20 5.61
C SER A 43 -8.09 2.85 6.27
N ALA A 44 -8.20 1.64 6.81
CA ALA A 44 -9.42 1.20 7.51
C ALA A 44 -9.65 1.99 8.80
N SER A 45 -8.61 2.57 9.38
CA SER A 45 -8.68 3.35 10.63
C SER A 45 -8.90 4.84 10.40
N MET A 46 -9.02 5.28 9.15
CA MET A 46 -9.24 6.70 8.84
C MET A 46 -10.61 7.17 9.35
N SER A 47 -10.65 8.41 9.85
CA SER A 47 -11.90 9.03 10.24
C SER A 47 -12.77 9.30 9.02
N ASP A 48 -14.09 9.32 9.23
CA ASP A 48 -15.03 9.65 8.16
C ASP A 48 -14.77 11.04 7.59
N ALA A 49 -14.37 11.98 8.45
CA ALA A 49 -14.05 13.35 8.01
C ALA A 49 -12.89 13.37 7.02
N LEU A 50 -11.82 12.60 7.29
CA LEU A 50 -10.69 12.53 6.38
C LEU A 50 -11.05 11.85 5.06
N ILE A 51 -11.85 10.79 5.12
CA ILE A 51 -12.31 10.09 3.93
C ILE A 51 -13.11 11.03 3.02
N ILE A 52 -14.03 11.80 3.61
CA ILE A 52 -14.87 12.76 2.87
C ILE A 52 -14.03 13.88 2.27
N GLN A 53 -13.01 14.36 3.01
CA GLN A 53 -12.15 15.45 2.54
C GLN A 53 -11.20 15.02 1.41
N HIS A 54 -10.90 13.72 1.31
CA HIS A 54 -9.94 13.22 0.35
C HIS A 54 -10.50 12.05 -0.46
N PRO A 55 -11.57 12.29 -1.25
CA PRO A 55 -12.24 11.24 -2.01
C PRO A 55 -11.41 10.71 -3.19
N GLN A 56 -10.33 11.39 -3.55
CA GLN A 56 -9.44 10.95 -4.62
C GLN A 56 -8.66 9.68 -4.26
N VAL A 57 -8.55 9.36 -2.96
CA VAL A 57 -7.90 8.13 -2.51
C VAL A 57 -8.97 7.05 -2.33
N PRO A 58 -8.83 5.87 -2.92
CA PRO A 58 -9.82 4.79 -2.79
C PRO A 58 -9.64 4.06 -1.45
N TRP A 59 -9.95 4.74 -0.35
CA TRP A 59 -9.72 4.23 1.01
C TRP A 59 -10.37 2.88 1.26
N GLN A 60 -11.60 2.70 0.79
CA GLN A 60 -12.34 1.45 1.00
C GLN A 60 -11.71 0.29 0.24
N ASP A 61 -11.30 0.53 -1.01
CA ASP A 61 -10.65 -0.51 -1.81
C ASP A 61 -9.33 -0.96 -1.19
N ILE A 62 -8.57 -0.01 -0.63
CA ILE A 62 -7.31 -0.30 0.04
C ILE A 62 -7.57 -1.14 1.29
N ALA A 63 -8.57 -0.78 2.09
CA ALA A 63 -8.95 -1.54 3.28
C ALA A 63 -9.45 -2.95 2.93
N ASP A 64 -10.23 -3.08 1.86
CA ASP A 64 -10.75 -4.37 1.38
C ASP A 64 -9.62 -5.28 0.90
N PHE A 65 -8.65 -4.70 0.20
CA PHE A 65 -7.48 -5.45 -0.26
C PHE A 65 -6.65 -6.00 0.91
N ARG A 66 -6.55 -5.23 2.00
CA ARG A 66 -5.88 -5.70 3.22
C ARG A 66 -6.54 -6.97 3.75
N ASN A 67 -7.86 -7.07 3.70
CA ASN A 67 -8.57 -8.28 4.14
C ASN A 67 -8.18 -9.50 3.30
N ILE A 68 -8.02 -9.32 2.00
CA ILE A 68 -7.55 -10.39 1.12
C ILE A 68 -6.14 -10.83 1.52
N LEU A 69 -5.24 -9.88 1.76
CA LEU A 69 -3.87 -10.20 2.16
C LEU A 69 -3.79 -10.95 3.49
N VAL A 70 -4.62 -10.57 4.46
CA VAL A 70 -4.62 -11.20 5.79
C VAL A 70 -5.20 -12.62 5.74
N HIS A 71 -6.30 -12.83 5.01
CA HIS A 71 -7.03 -14.11 5.02
C HIS A 71 -6.51 -15.11 3.99
N GLU A 72 -5.87 -14.65 2.93
CA GLU A 72 -5.40 -15.50 1.83
C GLU A 72 -3.90 -15.40 1.61
N TYR A 73 -3.14 -15.18 2.67
CA TYR A 73 -1.70 -14.92 2.61
C TYR A 73 -0.93 -15.93 1.72
N PHE A 74 -1.26 -17.22 1.84
CA PHE A 74 -0.58 -18.27 1.07
C PHE A 74 -1.09 -18.41 -0.36
N ARG A 75 -2.18 -17.69 -0.70
CA ARG A 75 -2.81 -17.76 -2.02
C ARG A 75 -2.75 -16.43 -2.77
N VAL A 76 -2.02 -15.47 -2.22
CA VAL A 76 -1.90 -14.15 -2.85
C VAL A 76 -1.12 -14.29 -4.15
N ASP A 77 -1.74 -13.82 -5.23
CA ASP A 77 -1.11 -13.81 -6.55
C ASP A 77 -0.04 -12.70 -6.58
N THR A 78 1.22 -13.10 -6.75
CA THR A 78 2.33 -12.16 -6.76
C THR A 78 2.26 -11.19 -7.94
N ASP A 79 1.63 -11.58 -9.05
CA ASP A 79 1.44 -10.68 -10.19
C ASP A 79 0.48 -9.54 -9.83
N ILE A 80 -0.57 -9.84 -9.07
CA ILE A 80 -1.51 -8.81 -8.58
C ILE A 80 -0.79 -7.87 -7.62
N VAL A 81 -0.02 -8.41 -6.68
CA VAL A 81 0.75 -7.61 -5.74
C VAL A 81 1.70 -6.67 -6.46
N TRP A 82 2.45 -7.19 -7.43
CA TRP A 82 3.38 -6.36 -8.20
C TRP A 82 2.67 -5.29 -9.01
N SER A 83 1.54 -5.61 -9.61
CA SER A 83 0.73 -4.63 -10.35
C SER A 83 0.31 -3.46 -9.46
N ILE A 84 -0.06 -3.75 -8.22
CA ILE A 84 -0.40 -2.70 -7.24
C ILE A 84 0.81 -1.84 -6.92
N VAL A 85 1.96 -2.46 -6.66
CA VAL A 85 3.19 -1.74 -6.35
C VAL A 85 3.62 -0.85 -7.52
N GLU A 86 3.48 -1.35 -8.74
CA GLU A 86 3.93 -0.64 -9.94
C GLU A 86 2.97 0.48 -10.36
N ARG A 87 1.66 0.24 -10.27
CA ARG A 87 0.64 1.14 -10.82
C ARG A 87 -0.08 1.98 -9.78
N GLU A 88 -0.51 1.36 -8.68
CA GLU A 88 -1.35 2.03 -7.68
C GLU A 88 -0.53 2.77 -6.63
N LEU A 89 0.58 2.21 -6.22
CA LEU A 89 1.39 2.77 -5.14
C LEU A 89 1.96 4.16 -5.47
N PRO A 90 2.48 4.42 -6.68
CA PRO A 90 2.98 5.76 -7.00
C PRO A 90 1.90 6.84 -6.92
N GLU A 91 0.68 6.53 -7.34
CA GLU A 91 -0.44 7.47 -7.24
C GLU A 91 -0.83 7.72 -5.78
N LEU A 92 -0.90 6.65 -4.99
CA LEU A 92 -1.17 6.78 -3.56
C LEU A 92 -0.10 7.64 -2.88
N LYS A 93 1.16 7.43 -3.23
CA LYS A 93 2.26 8.23 -2.68
C LYS A 93 2.05 9.72 -2.94
N ARG A 94 1.72 10.08 -4.17
CA ARG A 94 1.47 11.48 -4.53
C ARG A 94 0.30 12.07 -3.74
N ASN A 95 -0.77 11.30 -3.60
CA ASN A 95 -1.95 11.74 -2.84
C ASN A 95 -1.63 11.92 -1.36
N ILE A 96 -0.90 10.99 -0.75
CA ILE A 96 -0.53 11.07 0.66
C ILE A 96 0.42 12.25 0.91
N GLU A 97 1.38 12.47 0.05
CA GLU A 97 2.29 13.62 0.16
C GLU A 97 1.51 14.95 0.10
N ARG A 98 0.55 15.05 -0.81
CA ARG A 98 -0.29 16.25 -0.93
C ARG A 98 -1.13 16.46 0.32
N ILE A 99 -1.75 15.42 0.85
CA ILE A 99 -2.56 15.50 2.06
C ILE A 99 -1.72 15.95 3.25
N LEU A 100 -0.53 15.39 3.41
CA LEU A 100 0.38 15.76 4.50
C LEU A 100 0.82 17.22 4.38
N GLN A 101 1.06 17.73 3.18
CA GLN A 101 1.37 19.14 2.96
C GLN A 101 0.21 20.04 3.36
N GLU A 102 -1.01 19.64 3.08
CA GLU A 102 -2.20 20.41 3.47
C GLU A 102 -2.41 20.44 4.99
N LEU A 103 -2.01 19.38 5.69
CA LEU A 103 -2.15 19.29 7.15
C LEU A 103 -1.05 20.05 7.89
N GLU A 104 0.05 20.32 7.23
CA GLU A 104 1.15 21.12 7.77
C GLU A 104 0.96 22.60 7.41
#